data_bad370ef3753d7370bf91ac4fc133010
#
_entry.id   bad370ef3753d7370bf91ac4fc133010
#
_cell.length_a   1.000
_cell.length_b   1.000
_cell.length_c   1.000
_cell.angle_alpha   90.00
_cell.angle_beta   90.00
_cell.angle_gamma   90.00
#
_symmetry.space_group_name_H-M   'P 1'
#
loop_
_entity.id
_entity.type
_entity.pdbx_description
1 polymer ?
#
loop_
_entity_poly.entity_id
_entity_poly.type
_entity_poly.pdbx_seq_one_letter_code
_entity_poly.pdbx_strand_id
1 'polypeptide(L)'
;MTPDREAWEDEYSRKGALWSGLTHDLPELPAGSRVLELGCGNGKTLAALIRKGWNVTALDSSQKAVTMSRNLVKGTSPAEIMVADACHIPIKNATFDAIFAIHVIGHMHEPDRRESAFEVTRSLKPGGIVFFCEFSTEDVRFGKGHSIEPSTFMRGTKIITHYFTLQEVTDLFPQLLCKSITLHQWPMRIRGNNLLRSEVIAAFTR
;
A
#
# COMPACT_ATOMS: atom_id res chain seq x y z
N MET A 1 -8.50 -17.41 -8.96
CA MET A 1 -7.85 -16.63 -7.86
C MET A 1 -6.38 -16.57 -8.21
N THR A 2 -5.73 -15.43 -8.13
CA THR A 2 -4.29 -15.34 -8.42
C THR A 2 -3.49 -15.96 -7.27
N PRO A 3 -2.31 -16.54 -7.53
CA PRO A 3 -1.46 -17.14 -6.47
C PRO A 3 -1.15 -16.17 -5.32
N ASP A 4 -0.99 -14.89 -5.63
CA ASP A 4 -0.70 -13.85 -4.63
C ASP A 4 -1.88 -13.61 -3.68
N ARG A 5 -3.10 -13.60 -4.21
CA ARG A 5 -4.32 -13.50 -3.41
C ARG A 5 -4.48 -14.67 -2.44
N GLU A 6 -4.19 -15.89 -2.88
CA GLU A 6 -4.24 -17.08 -2.03
C GLU A 6 -3.20 -16.99 -0.91
N ALA A 7 -1.98 -16.55 -1.23
CA ALA A 7 -0.92 -16.39 -0.24
C ALA A 7 -1.29 -15.38 0.86
N TRP A 8 -1.94 -14.27 0.50
CA TRP A 8 -2.41 -13.28 1.47
C TRP A 8 -3.60 -13.79 2.29
N GLU A 9 -4.58 -14.47 1.67
CA GLU A 9 -5.71 -15.06 2.38
C GLU A 9 -5.25 -16.08 3.44
N ASP A 10 -4.28 -16.92 3.08
CA ASP A 10 -3.64 -17.88 3.99
C ASP A 10 -2.89 -17.19 5.12
N GLU A 11 -2.14 -16.12 4.82
CA GLU A 11 -1.36 -15.39 5.81
C GLU A 11 -2.25 -14.71 6.85
N TYR A 12 -3.32 -14.02 6.43
CA TYR A 12 -4.31 -13.43 7.33
C TYR A 12 -5.08 -14.49 8.12
N SER A 13 -5.39 -15.63 7.52
CA SER A 13 -6.07 -16.74 8.21
C SER A 13 -5.20 -17.35 9.30
N ARG A 14 -3.89 -17.45 9.07
CA ARG A 14 -2.94 -18.08 9.98
C ARG A 14 -2.49 -17.16 11.12
N LYS A 15 -2.23 -15.90 10.84
CA LYS A 15 -1.62 -14.96 11.80
C LYS A 15 -2.58 -13.93 12.36
N GLY A 16 -3.76 -13.73 11.75
CA GLY A 16 -4.67 -12.66 12.13
C GLY A 16 -4.13 -11.29 11.81
N ALA A 17 -4.19 -10.33 12.73
CA ALA A 17 -3.73 -8.96 12.51
C ALA A 17 -2.20 -8.93 12.34
N LEU A 18 -1.76 -8.65 11.12
CA LEU A 18 -0.35 -8.64 10.74
C LEU A 18 0.36 -7.34 11.09
N TRP A 19 -0.36 -6.24 11.07
CA TRP A 19 0.21 -4.90 11.13
C TRP A 19 -0.23 -4.17 12.39
N SER A 20 0.74 -3.58 13.08
CA SER A 20 0.56 -2.76 14.28
C SER A 20 1.55 -1.61 14.27
N GLY A 21 1.48 -0.73 15.26
CA GLY A 21 2.36 0.42 15.41
C GLY A 21 1.81 1.70 14.78
N LEU A 22 2.67 2.72 14.64
CA LEU A 22 2.31 4.01 14.08
C LEU A 22 2.09 3.92 12.57
N THR A 23 1.20 4.76 12.07
CA THR A 23 1.08 5.06 10.64
C THR A 23 2.11 6.12 10.26
N HIS A 24 2.44 6.20 8.97
CA HIS A 24 3.21 7.34 8.45
C HIS A 24 2.50 8.67 8.72
N ASP A 25 3.25 9.75 8.72
CA ASP A 25 2.66 11.09 8.70
C ASP A 25 1.84 11.23 7.41
N LEU A 26 0.54 11.39 7.58
CA LEU A 26 -0.39 11.52 6.46
C LEU A 26 -0.42 12.96 5.96
N PRO A 27 -0.52 13.19 4.64
CA PRO A 27 -0.66 14.54 4.09
C PRO A 27 -1.92 15.23 4.64
N GLU A 28 -1.88 16.55 4.68
CA GLU A 28 -3.07 17.33 5.04
C GLU A 28 -4.00 17.47 3.83
N LEU A 29 -5.27 17.12 4.01
CA LEU A 29 -6.33 17.27 3.03
C LEU A 29 -7.54 17.94 3.68
N PRO A 30 -8.37 18.65 2.93
CA PRO A 30 -9.63 19.20 3.45
C PRO A 30 -10.52 18.12 4.08
N ALA A 31 -11.29 18.50 5.11
CA ALA A 31 -12.29 17.63 5.69
C ALA A 31 -13.30 17.18 4.62
N GLY A 32 -13.73 15.92 4.68
CA GLY A 32 -14.64 15.35 3.70
C GLY A 32 -14.01 14.96 2.37
N SER A 33 -12.68 15.10 2.19
CA SER A 33 -11.97 14.59 1.00
C SER A 33 -12.32 13.12 0.77
N ARG A 34 -12.52 12.75 -0.49
CA ARG A 34 -12.74 11.36 -0.90
C ARG A 34 -11.39 10.69 -1.09
N VAL A 35 -11.09 9.70 -0.29
CA VAL A 35 -9.79 9.02 -0.34
C VAL A 35 -9.95 7.52 -0.58
N LEU A 36 -8.97 6.94 -1.28
CA LEU A 36 -8.86 5.50 -1.47
C LEU A 36 -7.65 4.97 -0.68
N GLU A 37 -7.86 3.93 0.09
CA GLU A 37 -6.79 3.09 0.61
C GLU A 37 -6.68 1.82 -0.24
N LEU A 38 -5.54 1.64 -0.87
CA LEU A 38 -5.20 0.47 -1.65
C LEU A 38 -4.52 -0.56 -0.74
N GLY A 39 -5.06 -1.80 -0.66
CA GLY A 39 -4.52 -2.85 0.20
C GLY A 39 -4.74 -2.57 1.70
N CYS A 40 -5.99 -2.46 2.15
CA CYS A 40 -6.29 -2.04 3.52
C CYS A 40 -5.85 -3.04 4.61
N GLY A 41 -5.54 -4.28 4.25
CA GLY A 41 -5.08 -5.30 5.16
C GLY A 41 -5.99 -5.49 6.38
N ASN A 42 -5.42 -5.45 7.57
CA ASN A 42 -6.18 -5.52 8.82
C ASN A 42 -6.73 -4.16 9.31
N GLY A 43 -6.69 -3.11 8.47
CA GLY A 43 -7.33 -1.82 8.76
C GLY A 43 -6.50 -0.81 9.55
N LYS A 44 -5.20 -1.03 9.74
CA LYS A 44 -4.33 -0.13 10.50
C LYS A 44 -4.34 1.30 9.94
N THR A 45 -4.06 1.46 8.65
CA THR A 45 -4.04 2.76 7.97
C THR A 45 -5.47 3.28 7.80
N LEU A 46 -6.43 2.42 7.45
CA LEU A 46 -7.84 2.75 7.36
C LEU A 46 -8.36 3.51 8.59
N ALA A 47 -8.06 2.99 9.80
CA ALA A 47 -8.46 3.64 11.03
C ALA A 47 -7.83 5.04 11.20
N ALA A 48 -6.61 5.26 10.71
CA ALA A 48 -5.96 6.57 10.73
C ALA A 48 -6.61 7.54 9.73
N LEU A 49 -6.92 7.08 8.51
CA LEU A 49 -7.60 7.88 7.48
C LEU A 49 -9.00 8.31 7.93
N ILE A 50 -9.76 7.41 8.56
CA ILE A 50 -11.08 7.71 9.11
C ILE A 50 -11.00 8.80 10.21
N ARG A 51 -9.99 8.72 11.09
CA ARG A 51 -9.80 9.75 12.14
C ARG A 51 -9.49 11.15 11.61
N LYS A 52 -9.00 11.27 10.37
CA LYS A 52 -8.82 12.56 9.69
C LYS A 52 -10.16 13.19 9.23
N GLY A 53 -11.28 12.50 9.36
CA GLY A 53 -12.59 13.00 8.91
C GLY A 53 -12.79 12.93 7.40
N TRP A 54 -12.07 12.04 6.70
CA TRP A 54 -12.19 11.84 5.26
C TRP A 54 -13.23 10.78 4.92
N ASN A 55 -13.80 10.88 3.72
CA ASN A 55 -14.68 9.85 3.17
C ASN A 55 -13.83 8.73 2.56
N VAL A 56 -13.68 7.64 3.28
CA VAL A 56 -12.72 6.58 2.94
C VAL A 56 -13.40 5.46 2.18
N THR A 57 -12.86 5.14 0.99
CA THR A 57 -13.04 3.85 0.32
C THR A 57 -11.76 3.04 0.54
N ALA A 58 -11.87 1.77 0.88
CA ALA A 58 -10.74 0.88 1.09
C ALA A 58 -10.94 -0.43 0.33
N LEU A 59 -9.89 -0.98 -0.24
CA LEU A 59 -9.95 -2.26 -0.92
C LEU A 59 -8.78 -3.17 -0.53
N ASP A 60 -9.05 -4.47 -0.60
CA ASP A 60 -8.03 -5.51 -0.46
C ASP A 60 -8.45 -6.73 -1.28
N SER A 61 -7.51 -7.48 -1.80
CA SER A 61 -7.80 -8.72 -2.54
C SER A 61 -8.23 -9.87 -1.63
N SER A 62 -7.85 -9.86 -0.34
CA SER A 62 -8.20 -10.86 0.66
C SER A 62 -9.55 -10.56 1.31
N GLN A 63 -10.47 -11.52 1.22
CA GLN A 63 -11.76 -11.46 1.94
C GLN A 63 -11.54 -11.40 3.47
N LYS A 64 -10.52 -12.08 3.97
CA LYS A 64 -10.17 -12.09 5.38
C LYS A 64 -9.72 -10.72 5.86
N ALA A 65 -8.83 -10.06 5.11
CA ALA A 65 -8.38 -8.68 5.38
C ALA A 65 -9.57 -7.71 5.44
N VAL A 66 -10.44 -7.75 4.43
CA VAL A 66 -11.66 -6.92 4.39
C VAL A 66 -12.56 -7.15 5.60
N THR A 67 -12.75 -8.41 6.00
CA THR A 67 -13.54 -8.75 7.19
C THR A 67 -12.92 -8.18 8.47
N MET A 68 -11.61 -8.28 8.60
CA MET A 68 -10.87 -7.73 9.75
C MET A 68 -10.96 -6.20 9.80
N SER A 69 -10.75 -5.53 8.67
CA SER A 69 -10.87 -4.08 8.53
C SER A 69 -12.27 -3.59 8.90
N ARG A 70 -13.32 -4.24 8.39
CA ARG A 70 -14.72 -3.92 8.75
C ARG A 70 -14.99 -4.05 10.24
N ASN A 71 -14.47 -5.10 10.87
CA ASN A 71 -14.62 -5.31 12.31
C ASN A 71 -13.89 -4.25 13.13
N LEU A 72 -12.68 -3.85 12.70
CA LEU A 72 -11.87 -2.84 13.38
C LEU A 72 -12.54 -1.48 13.40
N VAL A 73 -13.19 -1.08 12.30
CA VAL A 73 -13.82 0.25 12.18
C VAL A 73 -15.32 0.24 12.46
N LYS A 74 -15.86 -0.87 12.94
CA LYS A 74 -17.28 -1.01 13.28
C LYS A 74 -17.68 0.03 14.34
N GLY A 75 -18.72 0.81 14.04
CA GLY A 75 -19.21 1.87 14.95
C GLY A 75 -18.44 3.19 14.87
N THR A 76 -17.47 3.31 13.96
CA THR A 76 -16.83 4.59 13.61
C THR A 76 -17.55 5.25 12.42
N SER A 77 -16.95 6.32 11.86
CA SER A 77 -17.47 6.96 10.65
C SER A 77 -17.61 5.95 9.50
N PRO A 78 -18.61 6.06 8.64
CA PRO A 78 -18.83 5.12 7.54
C PRO A 78 -17.63 5.14 6.59
N ALA A 79 -17.12 3.94 6.31
CA ALA A 79 -16.13 3.69 5.26
C ALA A 79 -16.67 2.61 4.33
N GLU A 80 -16.45 2.76 3.03
CA GLU A 80 -16.76 1.73 2.06
C GLU A 80 -15.57 0.79 1.94
N ILE A 81 -15.72 -0.48 2.35
CA ILE A 81 -14.63 -1.45 2.35
C ILE A 81 -15.04 -2.63 1.48
N MET A 82 -14.25 -2.95 0.45
CA MET A 82 -14.60 -3.97 -0.53
C MET A 82 -13.46 -4.93 -0.82
N VAL A 83 -13.83 -6.14 -1.25
CA VAL A 83 -12.87 -7.07 -1.86
C VAL A 83 -12.72 -6.68 -3.31
N ALA A 84 -11.52 -6.26 -3.71
CA ALA A 84 -11.22 -5.88 -5.09
C ALA A 84 -9.73 -6.08 -5.38
N ASP A 85 -9.43 -6.18 -6.67
CA ASP A 85 -8.07 -6.25 -7.20
C ASP A 85 -7.56 -4.83 -7.47
N ALA A 86 -6.37 -4.51 -7.00
CA ALA A 86 -5.73 -3.22 -7.25
C ALA A 86 -5.35 -2.99 -8.72
N CYS A 87 -5.26 -4.05 -9.51
CA CYS A 87 -5.10 -3.98 -10.97
C CYS A 87 -6.41 -3.72 -11.71
N HIS A 88 -7.56 -3.77 -11.03
CA HIS A 88 -8.89 -3.55 -11.61
C HIS A 88 -9.80 -2.88 -10.56
N ILE A 89 -9.55 -1.62 -10.28
CA ILE A 89 -10.29 -0.86 -9.27
C ILE A 89 -11.73 -0.61 -9.76
N PRO A 90 -12.77 -1.15 -9.08
CA PRO A 90 -14.17 -1.08 -9.57
C PRO A 90 -14.80 0.31 -9.30
N ILE A 91 -14.07 1.37 -9.58
CA ILE A 91 -14.43 2.75 -9.34
C ILE A 91 -14.26 3.56 -10.62
N LYS A 92 -15.10 4.57 -10.81
CA LYS A 92 -15.06 5.47 -11.96
C LYS A 92 -13.75 6.28 -11.99
N ASN A 93 -13.40 6.75 -13.20
CA ASN A 93 -12.28 7.68 -13.38
C ASN A 93 -12.46 8.94 -12.53
N ALA A 94 -11.35 9.56 -12.13
CA ALA A 94 -11.33 10.86 -11.46
C ALA A 94 -12.30 10.96 -10.26
N THR A 95 -12.24 9.98 -9.37
CA THR A 95 -13.15 9.86 -8.22
C THR A 95 -12.54 10.38 -6.92
N PHE A 96 -11.23 10.15 -6.69
CA PHE A 96 -10.59 10.40 -5.41
C PHE A 96 -9.75 11.68 -5.41
N ASP A 97 -9.79 12.39 -4.29
CA ASP A 97 -8.93 13.55 -4.02
C ASP A 97 -7.53 13.09 -3.60
N ALA A 98 -7.43 11.92 -2.96
CA ALA A 98 -6.15 11.27 -2.67
C ALA A 98 -6.25 9.75 -2.70
N ILE A 99 -5.13 9.08 -3.01
CA ILE A 99 -4.98 7.63 -2.99
C ILE A 99 -3.75 7.26 -2.17
N PHE A 100 -3.92 6.35 -1.23
CA PHE A 100 -2.86 5.83 -0.36
C PHE A 100 -2.48 4.42 -0.81
N ALA A 101 -1.29 4.25 -1.35
CA ALA A 101 -0.69 2.97 -1.74
C ALA A 101 0.49 2.69 -0.81
N ILE A 102 0.22 2.03 0.31
CA ILE A 102 1.20 1.80 1.39
C ILE A 102 1.40 0.29 1.56
N HIS A 103 2.57 -0.21 1.23
CA HIS A 103 2.94 -1.63 1.30
C HIS A 103 1.95 -2.57 0.59
N VAL A 104 1.58 -2.22 -0.63
CA VAL A 104 0.65 -3.00 -1.46
C VAL A 104 1.25 -3.31 -2.83
N ILE A 105 1.74 -2.30 -3.55
CA ILE A 105 2.25 -2.45 -4.91
C ILE A 105 3.53 -3.31 -4.94
N GLY A 106 4.35 -3.22 -3.89
CA GLY A 106 5.55 -4.06 -3.73
C GLY A 106 5.28 -5.56 -3.56
N HIS A 107 4.02 -5.96 -3.38
CA HIS A 107 3.64 -7.37 -3.28
C HIS A 107 3.09 -7.95 -4.58
N MET A 108 3.31 -7.27 -5.70
CA MET A 108 2.85 -7.66 -7.03
C MET A 108 4.02 -7.96 -7.96
N HIS A 109 3.77 -8.75 -9.01
CA HIS A 109 4.68 -8.91 -10.14
C HIS A 109 4.77 -7.64 -10.98
N GLU A 110 5.84 -7.50 -11.77
CA GLU A 110 6.11 -6.27 -12.52
C GLU A 110 4.94 -5.82 -13.42
N PRO A 111 4.26 -6.68 -14.20
CA PRO A 111 3.10 -6.26 -14.98
C PRO A 111 1.96 -5.73 -14.12
N ASP A 112 1.70 -6.37 -12.98
CA ASP A 112 0.63 -6.00 -12.06
C ASP A 112 0.95 -4.69 -11.32
N ARG A 113 2.23 -4.43 -11.00
CA ARG A 113 2.66 -3.13 -10.45
C ARG A 113 2.32 -1.98 -11.41
N ARG A 114 2.58 -2.16 -12.72
CA ARG A 114 2.26 -1.15 -13.73
C ARG A 114 0.76 -0.96 -13.90
N GLU A 115 0.00 -2.05 -13.95
CA GLU A 115 -1.45 -1.99 -14.07
C GLU A 115 -2.09 -1.32 -12.86
N SER A 116 -1.63 -1.65 -11.64
CA SER A 116 -2.09 -1.00 -10.42
C SER A 116 -1.78 0.51 -10.42
N ALA A 117 -0.58 0.92 -10.85
CA ALA A 117 -0.21 2.33 -10.97
C ALA A 117 -1.07 3.07 -12.01
N PHE A 118 -1.42 2.41 -13.13
CA PHE A 118 -2.36 2.95 -14.11
C PHE A 118 -3.76 3.14 -13.50
N GLU A 119 -4.29 2.15 -12.80
CA GLU A 119 -5.60 2.21 -12.14
C GLU A 119 -5.65 3.30 -11.04
N VAL A 120 -4.56 3.43 -10.27
CA VAL A 120 -4.39 4.52 -9.31
C VAL A 120 -4.47 5.87 -10.03
N THR A 121 -3.70 6.06 -11.11
CA THR A 121 -3.70 7.30 -11.89
C THR A 121 -5.07 7.60 -12.50
N ARG A 122 -5.74 6.58 -13.05
CA ARG A 122 -7.08 6.70 -13.66
C ARG A 122 -8.13 7.17 -12.66
N SER A 123 -8.12 6.59 -11.46
CA SER A 123 -9.11 6.87 -10.41
C SER A 123 -8.87 8.17 -9.65
N LEU A 124 -7.68 8.77 -9.77
CA LEU A 124 -7.32 10.05 -9.15
C LEU A 124 -7.91 11.22 -9.93
N LYS A 125 -8.48 12.21 -9.24
CA LYS A 125 -8.94 13.47 -9.85
C LYS A 125 -7.77 14.31 -10.38
N PRO A 126 -8.00 15.20 -11.37
CA PRO A 126 -7.06 16.28 -11.65
C PRO A 126 -6.77 17.09 -10.38
N GLY A 127 -5.49 17.33 -10.08
CA GLY A 127 -5.03 17.98 -8.85
C GLY A 127 -5.04 17.08 -7.61
N GLY A 128 -5.48 15.82 -7.73
CA GLY A 128 -5.45 14.85 -6.64
C GLY A 128 -4.02 14.37 -6.35
N ILE A 129 -3.85 13.71 -5.20
CA ILE A 129 -2.54 13.30 -4.66
C ILE A 129 -2.47 11.77 -4.51
N VAL A 130 -1.38 11.16 -4.96
CA VAL A 130 -0.99 9.79 -4.58
C VAL A 130 0.06 9.88 -3.47
N PHE A 131 -0.20 9.19 -2.37
CA PHE A 131 0.79 8.92 -1.34
C PHE A 131 1.25 7.46 -1.47
N PHE A 132 2.52 7.29 -1.79
CA PHE A 132 3.15 6.00 -2.04
C PHE A 132 4.18 5.70 -0.95
N CYS A 133 4.19 4.48 -0.43
CA CYS A 133 5.21 4.02 0.52
C CYS A 133 5.49 2.54 0.32
N GLU A 134 6.75 2.19 0.01
CA GLU A 134 7.20 0.81 -0.19
C GLU A 134 8.64 0.62 0.29
N PHE A 135 9.05 -0.62 0.52
CA PHE A 135 10.42 -0.91 0.92
C PHE A 135 11.41 -0.59 -0.19
N SER A 136 12.57 -0.02 0.21
CA SER A 136 13.64 0.33 -0.72
C SER A 136 14.68 -0.78 -0.84
N THR A 137 15.50 -0.70 -1.89
CA THR A 137 16.67 -1.58 -2.08
C THR A 137 17.72 -1.44 -0.96
N GLU A 138 17.61 -0.44 -0.10
CA GLU A 138 18.48 -0.23 1.06
C GLU A 138 17.94 -0.89 2.36
N ASP A 139 16.75 -1.50 2.32
CA ASP A 139 16.21 -2.23 3.48
C ASP A 139 17.04 -3.50 3.76
N VAL A 140 17.30 -3.77 5.03
CA VAL A 140 18.06 -4.96 5.48
C VAL A 140 17.54 -6.29 4.93
N ARG A 141 16.31 -6.35 4.46
CA ARG A 141 15.70 -7.56 3.90
C ARG A 141 15.92 -7.72 2.40
N PHE A 142 16.42 -6.68 1.71
CA PHE A 142 16.78 -6.76 0.28
C PHE A 142 17.76 -7.90 0.03
N GLY A 143 17.57 -8.65 -1.04
CA GLY A 143 18.40 -9.79 -1.43
C GLY A 143 18.18 -11.06 -0.59
N LYS A 144 17.23 -11.06 0.38
CA LYS A 144 16.95 -12.22 1.23
C LYS A 144 15.74 -12.99 0.76
N GLY A 145 15.93 -14.28 0.49
CA GLY A 145 14.91 -15.19 0.01
C GLY A 145 15.20 -15.71 -1.39
N HIS A 146 14.19 -16.30 -2.02
CA HIS A 146 14.28 -16.76 -3.41
C HIS A 146 13.99 -15.60 -4.36
N SER A 147 14.89 -15.32 -5.29
CA SER A 147 14.70 -14.27 -6.30
C SER A 147 13.64 -14.71 -7.31
N ILE A 148 12.65 -13.85 -7.55
CA ILE A 148 11.54 -14.08 -8.47
C ILE A 148 11.71 -13.25 -9.74
N GLU A 149 12.02 -11.97 -9.57
CA GLU A 149 12.30 -10.97 -10.61
C GLU A 149 13.40 -10.02 -10.08
N PRO A 150 13.96 -9.12 -10.91
CA PRO A 150 14.85 -8.08 -10.39
C PRO A 150 14.27 -7.36 -9.19
N SER A 151 15.05 -7.23 -8.13
CA SER A 151 14.65 -6.59 -6.84
C SER A 151 13.43 -7.19 -6.14
N THR A 152 12.94 -8.37 -6.55
CA THR A 152 11.76 -9.06 -5.98
C THR A 152 12.15 -10.40 -5.38
N PHE A 153 11.81 -10.61 -4.11
CA PHE A 153 12.18 -11.80 -3.37
C PHE A 153 10.99 -12.42 -2.64
N MET A 154 10.90 -13.75 -2.67
CA MET A 154 9.92 -14.53 -1.91
C MET A 154 10.58 -15.15 -0.69
N ARG A 155 9.96 -15.00 0.48
CA ARG A 155 10.41 -15.60 1.73
C ARG A 155 9.27 -16.39 2.36
N GLY A 156 9.55 -17.58 2.84
CA GLY A 156 8.76 -18.48 3.68
C GLY A 156 7.21 -18.53 3.60
N THR A 157 6.56 -17.45 3.20
CA THR A 157 5.09 -17.29 3.21
C THR A 157 4.47 -17.30 1.81
N LYS A 158 5.25 -17.58 0.77
CA LYS A 158 4.87 -17.43 -0.65
C LYS A 158 4.53 -15.99 -1.07
N ILE A 159 4.59 -15.02 -0.16
CA ILE A 159 4.39 -13.61 -0.46
C ILE A 159 5.68 -13.04 -1.02
N ILE A 160 5.60 -12.44 -2.20
CA ILE A 160 6.72 -11.72 -2.81
C ILE A 160 6.83 -10.32 -2.21
N THR A 161 8.04 -9.79 -2.21
CA THR A 161 8.31 -8.39 -1.84
C THR A 161 9.29 -7.81 -2.84
N HIS A 162 8.87 -6.80 -3.55
CA HIS A 162 9.69 -5.97 -4.41
C HIS A 162 10.25 -4.80 -3.62
N TYR A 163 11.50 -4.45 -3.87
CA TYR A 163 12.22 -3.36 -3.22
C TYR A 163 12.54 -2.30 -4.25
N PHE A 164 12.09 -1.09 -4.02
CA PHE A 164 12.15 0.00 -4.98
C PHE A 164 13.41 0.85 -4.86
N THR A 165 13.88 1.35 -6.00
CA THR A 165 14.74 2.53 -6.06
C THR A 165 13.90 3.79 -6.20
N LEU A 166 14.45 4.97 -5.91
CA LEU A 166 13.76 6.26 -6.11
C LEU A 166 13.37 6.47 -7.57
N GLN A 167 14.26 6.10 -8.49
CA GLN A 167 14.01 6.24 -9.94
C GLN A 167 12.86 5.36 -10.39
N GLU A 168 12.83 4.11 -9.96
CA GLU A 168 11.77 3.17 -10.32
C GLU A 168 10.38 3.64 -9.83
N VAL A 169 10.29 4.24 -8.64
CA VAL A 169 9.02 4.81 -8.15
C VAL A 169 8.59 5.99 -9.01
N THR A 170 9.52 6.82 -9.49
CA THR A 170 9.20 7.91 -10.42
C THR A 170 8.71 7.37 -11.76
N ASP A 171 9.36 6.33 -12.28
CA ASP A 171 9.01 5.71 -13.57
C ASP A 171 7.69 4.92 -13.50
N LEU A 172 7.27 4.51 -12.32
CA LEU A 172 6.01 3.79 -12.10
C LEU A 172 4.78 4.70 -12.33
N PHE A 173 4.91 6.01 -12.10
CA PHE A 173 3.82 6.98 -12.27
C PHE A 173 4.16 8.06 -13.34
N PRO A 174 4.38 7.67 -14.61
CA PRO A 174 4.90 8.60 -15.64
C PRO A 174 3.93 9.72 -16.01
N GLN A 175 2.65 9.58 -15.67
CA GLN A 175 1.60 10.58 -15.96
C GLN A 175 1.36 11.54 -14.79
N LEU A 176 2.07 11.36 -13.68
CA LEU A 176 1.93 12.19 -12.49
C LEU A 176 3.19 13.04 -12.27
N LEU A 177 3.00 14.23 -11.71
CA LEU A 177 4.11 15.09 -11.29
C LEU A 177 4.58 14.67 -9.90
N CYS A 178 5.84 14.25 -9.79
CA CYS A 178 6.47 13.98 -8.50
C CYS A 178 6.63 15.29 -7.70
N LYS A 179 6.00 15.36 -6.54
CA LYS A 179 6.09 16.50 -5.61
C LYS A 179 7.20 16.30 -4.59
N SER A 180 7.36 15.09 -4.11
CA SER A 180 8.42 14.70 -3.19
C SER A 180 8.71 13.22 -3.31
N ILE A 181 9.95 12.85 -3.14
CA ILE A 181 10.39 11.46 -3.04
C ILE A 181 11.61 11.40 -2.13
N THR A 182 11.56 10.54 -1.11
CA THR A 182 12.62 10.44 -0.10
C THR A 182 12.80 8.99 0.35
N LEU A 183 14.00 8.69 0.87
CA LEU A 183 14.25 7.48 1.65
C LEU A 183 13.98 7.79 3.13
N HIS A 184 13.06 7.03 3.71
CA HIS A 184 12.84 7.03 5.16
C HIS A 184 13.55 5.82 5.77
N GLN A 185 14.51 6.09 6.66
CA GLN A 185 15.35 5.05 7.24
C GLN A 185 15.27 5.09 8.77
N TRP A 186 15.20 3.91 9.39
CA TRP A 186 15.24 3.80 10.85
C TRP A 186 15.94 2.53 11.30
N PRO A 187 16.66 2.58 12.45
CA PRO A 187 17.24 1.38 13.03
C PRO A 187 16.16 0.49 13.66
N MET A 188 16.24 -0.80 13.39
CA MET A 188 15.43 -1.82 14.09
C MET A 188 16.36 -2.80 14.79
N ARG A 189 16.17 -3.00 16.11
CA ARG A 189 16.94 -3.97 16.86
C ARG A 189 16.33 -5.37 16.75
N ILE A 190 17.05 -6.29 16.09
CA ILE A 190 16.62 -7.68 15.91
C ILE A 190 17.73 -8.59 16.45
N ARG A 191 17.41 -9.44 17.43
CA ARG A 191 18.36 -10.39 18.05
C ARG A 191 19.69 -9.74 18.47
N GLY A 192 19.61 -8.55 19.07
CA GLY A 192 20.77 -7.81 19.56
C GLY A 192 21.49 -6.94 18.50
N ASN A 193 21.24 -7.11 17.22
CA ASN A 193 21.83 -6.34 16.13
C ASN A 193 20.96 -5.16 15.73
N ASN A 194 21.56 -3.99 15.49
CA ASN A 194 20.88 -2.86 14.88
C ASN A 194 20.90 -3.04 13.35
N LEU A 195 19.73 -3.24 12.79
CA LEU A 195 19.52 -3.44 11.36
C LEU A 195 18.79 -2.24 10.78
N LEU A 196 19.21 -1.80 9.60
CA LEU A 196 18.59 -0.65 8.92
C LEU A 196 17.33 -1.10 8.19
N ARG A 197 16.21 -0.45 8.50
CA ARG A 197 14.98 -0.52 7.71
C ARG A 197 14.95 0.68 6.79
N SER A 198 14.43 0.50 5.59
CA SER A 198 14.38 1.57 4.60
C SER A 198 13.16 1.47 3.70
N GLU A 199 12.48 2.58 3.51
CA GLU A 199 11.30 2.75 2.66
C GLU A 199 11.49 3.93 1.72
N VAL A 200 10.94 3.83 0.51
CA VAL A 200 10.69 4.98 -0.35
C VAL A 200 9.33 5.55 0.00
N ILE A 201 9.30 6.82 0.35
CA ILE A 201 8.06 7.58 0.53
C ILE A 201 8.00 8.63 -0.56
N ALA A 202 6.88 8.65 -1.29
CA ALA A 202 6.70 9.60 -2.38
C ALA A 202 5.29 10.19 -2.40
N ALA A 203 5.17 11.41 -2.87
CA ALA A 203 3.92 12.08 -3.17
C ALA A 203 3.91 12.56 -4.62
N PHE A 204 2.84 12.23 -5.32
CA PHE A 204 2.62 12.63 -6.71
C PHE A 204 1.31 13.40 -6.82
N THR A 205 1.18 14.25 -7.84
CA THR A 205 -0.08 14.92 -8.18
C THR A 205 -0.40 14.70 -9.66
N ARG A 206 -1.69 14.56 -9.96
CA ARG A 206 -2.22 14.44 -11.31
C ARG A 206 -2.42 15.80 -11.97
#